data_cc6719c57aeb73f8113ffd5821a5c943
#
_entry.id   cc6719c57aeb73f8113ffd5821a5c943
#
_cell.length_a   1.000
_cell.length_b   1.000
_cell.length_c   1.000
_cell.angle_alpha   90.00
_cell.angle_beta   90.00
_cell.angle_gamma   90.00
#
_symmetry.space_group_name_H-M   'P 1'
#
loop_
_entity.id
_entity.type
_entity.pdbx_description
1 polymer ?
#
loop_
_entity_poly.entity_id
_entity_poly.type
_entity_poly.pdbx_seq_one_letter_code
_entity_poly.pdbx_strand_id
1 'polypeptide(L)'
;MALQQGLHQQQKQVQRLAMTQTLQQSIQILQYNVEELQNFLNQKALENPLITVTTNHDDYMNSSRQNSSSQSVDENYMNQIPDDTRQSLFEYLLDQVHLTMRDTPLRNLVLFLIESIDNNGYLKMPIEEAMEKTGANKVDIVDAVTLIQQLDPPGVGAKNLQECLLLQAENDDWAPKAAVEILRDNFDELANRKWQAIAKEQNVTLEEIQTVFDYVRTLTPKPGALFNSEGSQYIFPDLIVKNEAGKLSIYTSRAAKPKVHFQKKYFQQMLQRKDDEVTDYVKEKKREFDWISRSLDQRESTILRVGKVLLEYQQDFFLEKTKELRPLLLQDVALKLGLHESTISRSVNGKYLQTRFGTFELKSFFSSAVAKTDASPEGLSVDSVKRLLQKFIHEENKSKPLSDAKIVKKLAEKNIEVSRRTVAKYRESLNIASSSTRKRYE
;
A
#
# COMPACT_ATOMS: atom_id res chain seq x y z
N MET A 1 -14.54 -53.02 32.68
CA MET A 1 -15.18 -51.67 32.66
C MET A 1 -14.18 -50.53 32.53
N ALA A 2 -12.99 -50.53 33.11
CA ALA A 2 -12.01 -49.43 33.00
C ALA A 2 -11.43 -49.24 31.57
N LEU A 3 -11.18 -50.32 30.84
CA LEU A 3 -10.65 -50.23 29.45
C LEU A 3 -11.64 -49.64 28.44
N GLN A 4 -12.95 -49.85 28.64
CA GLN A 4 -13.97 -49.22 27.77
C GLN A 4 -14.14 -47.72 28.03
N GLN A 5 -13.95 -47.24 29.29
CA GLN A 5 -14.00 -45.82 29.59
C GLN A 5 -12.80 -45.06 29.02
N GLY A 6 -11.61 -45.68 29.00
CA GLY A 6 -10.39 -45.10 28.44
C GLY A 6 -10.48 -44.92 26.89
N LEU A 7 -11.02 -45.88 26.19
CA LEU A 7 -11.26 -45.83 24.74
C LEU A 7 -12.30 -44.76 24.34
N HIS A 8 -13.36 -44.60 25.14
CA HIS A 8 -14.37 -43.58 24.92
C HIS A 8 -13.82 -42.15 25.16
N GLN A 9 -12.93 -41.98 26.10
CA GLN A 9 -12.32 -40.68 26.42
C GLN A 9 -11.29 -40.25 25.34
N GLN A 10 -10.49 -41.21 24.84
CA GLN A 10 -9.57 -40.94 23.73
C GLN A 10 -10.30 -40.58 22.44
N GLN A 11 -11.40 -41.27 22.10
CA GLN A 11 -12.20 -40.99 20.92
C GLN A 11 -12.88 -39.59 20.97
N LYS A 12 -13.32 -39.15 22.17
CA LYS A 12 -13.84 -37.78 22.36
C LYS A 12 -12.76 -36.70 22.22
N GLN A 13 -11.55 -36.95 22.67
CA GLN A 13 -10.43 -36.03 22.59
C GLN A 13 -9.97 -35.87 21.13
N VAL A 14 -9.88 -36.95 20.37
CA VAL A 14 -9.53 -36.92 18.93
C VAL A 14 -10.59 -36.19 18.12
N GLN A 15 -11.87 -36.38 18.37
CA GLN A 15 -12.94 -35.63 17.70
C GLN A 15 -12.91 -34.12 18.02
N ARG A 16 -12.58 -33.73 19.24
CA ARG A 16 -12.43 -32.29 19.58
C ARG A 16 -11.21 -31.65 18.93
N LEU A 17 -10.10 -32.35 18.84
CA LEU A 17 -8.89 -31.89 18.14
C LEU A 17 -9.13 -31.75 16.63
N ALA A 18 -9.78 -32.71 15.99
CA ALA A 18 -10.09 -32.63 14.57
C ALA A 18 -11.10 -31.49 14.25
N MET A 19 -12.10 -31.26 15.12
CA MET A 19 -13.01 -30.12 14.97
C MET A 19 -12.31 -28.77 15.14
N THR A 20 -11.35 -28.65 16.06
CA THR A 20 -10.60 -27.41 16.24
C THR A 20 -9.69 -27.10 15.05
N GLN A 21 -9.07 -28.09 14.45
CA GLN A 21 -8.18 -27.92 13.29
C GLN A 21 -8.93 -27.47 12.03
N THR A 22 -10.06 -28.11 11.73
CA THR A 22 -10.93 -27.71 10.62
C THR A 22 -11.55 -26.34 10.83
N LEU A 23 -11.91 -25.99 12.07
CA LEU A 23 -12.42 -24.66 12.40
C LEU A 23 -11.34 -23.59 12.23
N GLN A 24 -10.11 -23.86 12.67
CA GLN A 24 -8.97 -22.94 12.48
C GLN A 24 -8.70 -22.69 10.98
N GLN A 25 -8.70 -23.73 10.16
CA GLN A 25 -8.51 -23.62 8.73
C GLN A 25 -9.65 -22.81 8.04
N SER A 26 -10.91 -23.03 8.47
CA SER A 26 -12.05 -22.23 7.95
C SER A 26 -11.92 -20.73 8.32
N ILE A 27 -11.38 -20.44 9.51
CA ILE A 27 -11.09 -19.08 9.94
C ILE A 27 -9.97 -18.46 9.11
N GLN A 28 -8.92 -19.22 8.77
CA GLN A 28 -7.83 -18.76 7.90
C GLN A 28 -8.33 -18.43 6.50
N ILE A 29 -9.20 -19.29 5.91
CA ILE A 29 -9.81 -19.03 4.60
C ILE A 29 -10.60 -17.71 4.60
N LEU A 30 -11.26 -17.33 5.68
CA LEU A 30 -11.92 -16.04 5.81
C LEU A 30 -10.93 -14.85 5.82
N GLN A 31 -9.75 -15.02 6.38
CA GLN A 31 -8.73 -13.97 6.51
C GLN A 31 -7.98 -13.69 5.21
N TYR A 32 -7.71 -14.73 4.41
CA TYR A 32 -6.91 -14.61 3.19
C TYR A 32 -7.41 -13.52 2.25
N ASN A 33 -6.49 -12.74 1.68
CA ASN A 33 -6.78 -11.90 0.52
C ASN A 33 -6.97 -12.77 -0.73
N VAL A 34 -7.22 -12.16 -1.89
CA VAL A 34 -7.46 -12.90 -3.15
C VAL A 34 -6.23 -13.71 -3.57
N GLU A 35 -5.03 -13.14 -3.46
CA GLU A 35 -3.77 -13.79 -3.84
C GLU A 35 -3.40 -14.92 -2.88
N GLU A 36 -3.48 -14.68 -1.57
CA GLU A 36 -3.24 -15.70 -0.55
C GLU A 36 -4.20 -16.87 -0.69
N LEU A 37 -5.47 -16.59 -1.01
CA LEU A 37 -6.47 -17.62 -1.25
C LEU A 37 -6.12 -18.45 -2.48
N GLN A 38 -5.69 -17.83 -3.58
CA GLN A 38 -5.24 -18.53 -4.78
C GLN A 38 -4.04 -19.42 -4.48
N ASN A 39 -3.04 -18.90 -3.77
CA ASN A 39 -1.86 -19.67 -3.38
C ASN A 39 -2.21 -20.88 -2.51
N PHE A 40 -3.10 -20.68 -1.53
CA PHE A 40 -3.63 -21.76 -0.70
C PHE A 40 -4.35 -22.84 -1.53
N LEU A 41 -5.20 -22.43 -2.46
CA LEU A 41 -5.95 -23.38 -3.31
C LEU A 41 -5.03 -24.13 -4.29
N ASN A 42 -4.03 -23.45 -4.85
CA ASN A 42 -3.03 -24.07 -5.70
C ASN A 42 -2.21 -25.10 -4.93
N GLN A 43 -1.79 -24.79 -3.70
CA GLN A 43 -1.11 -25.75 -2.82
C GLN A 43 -2.02 -26.97 -2.54
N LYS A 44 -3.30 -26.75 -2.23
CA LYS A 44 -4.26 -27.81 -2.01
C LYS A 44 -4.53 -28.65 -3.26
N ALA A 45 -4.50 -28.07 -4.43
CA ALA A 45 -4.60 -28.80 -5.70
C ALA A 45 -3.39 -29.71 -5.95
N LEU A 46 -2.18 -29.34 -5.51
CA LEU A 46 -1.01 -30.22 -5.56
C LEU A 46 -1.12 -31.43 -4.60
N GLU A 47 -1.73 -31.22 -3.42
CA GLU A 47 -1.93 -32.27 -2.40
C GLU A 47 -3.13 -33.18 -2.70
N ASN A 48 -4.11 -32.69 -3.48
CA ASN A 48 -5.38 -33.38 -3.72
C ASN A 48 -5.70 -33.48 -5.22
N PRO A 49 -5.51 -34.65 -5.85
CA PRO A 49 -5.71 -34.85 -7.29
C PRO A 49 -7.18 -34.71 -7.73
N LEU A 50 -8.13 -34.64 -6.80
CA LEU A 50 -9.56 -34.44 -7.08
C LEU A 50 -9.92 -32.96 -7.25
N ILE A 51 -8.97 -32.04 -6.95
CA ILE A 51 -9.17 -30.60 -7.01
C ILE A 51 -8.51 -30.03 -8.25
N THR A 52 -9.27 -29.29 -9.04
CA THR A 52 -8.74 -28.44 -10.11
C THR A 52 -9.15 -26.99 -9.83
N VAL A 53 -8.19 -26.10 -9.77
CA VAL A 53 -8.42 -24.68 -9.58
C VAL A 53 -8.36 -24.00 -10.94
N THR A 54 -9.42 -23.28 -11.31
CA THR A 54 -9.41 -22.38 -12.46
C THR A 54 -9.37 -20.95 -11.95
N THR A 55 -8.26 -20.26 -12.23
CA THR A 55 -8.12 -18.85 -11.94
C THR A 55 -8.75 -18.05 -13.08
N ASN A 56 -9.68 -17.17 -12.76
CA ASN A 56 -10.31 -16.29 -13.78
C ASN A 56 -9.31 -15.25 -14.35
N HIS A 57 -8.06 -15.27 -13.92
CA HIS A 57 -7.00 -14.40 -14.47
C HIS A 57 -6.72 -14.74 -15.94
N ASP A 58 -6.73 -16.03 -16.28
CA ASP A 58 -6.53 -16.50 -17.66
C ASP A 58 -7.70 -16.16 -18.57
N ASP A 59 -8.92 -16.07 -18.03
CA ASP A 59 -10.10 -15.67 -18.80
C ASP A 59 -10.10 -14.19 -19.21
N TYR A 60 -9.47 -13.30 -18.44
CA TYR A 60 -9.32 -11.90 -18.83
C TYR A 60 -8.32 -11.72 -19.97
N MET A 61 -7.21 -12.45 -19.94
CA MET A 61 -6.22 -12.45 -21.03
C MET A 61 -6.74 -13.15 -22.29
N ASN A 62 -7.54 -14.21 -22.14
CA ASN A 62 -8.08 -14.96 -23.28
C ASN A 62 -9.34 -14.35 -23.88
N SER A 63 -10.18 -13.66 -23.10
CA SER A 63 -11.37 -13.00 -23.64
C SER A 63 -11.03 -11.76 -24.48
N SER A 64 -9.92 -11.08 -24.20
CA SER A 64 -9.41 -10.03 -25.07
C SER A 64 -8.82 -10.57 -26.38
N ARG A 65 -8.36 -11.83 -26.42
CA ARG A 65 -7.84 -12.46 -27.64
C ARG A 65 -8.93 -13.06 -28.54
N GLN A 66 -10.10 -13.46 -28.01
CA GLN A 66 -11.18 -14.06 -28.81
C GLN A 66 -12.13 -13.05 -29.45
N ASN A 67 -12.16 -11.79 -28.99
CA ASN A 67 -12.99 -10.74 -29.61
C ASN A 67 -12.26 -9.90 -30.66
N SER A 68 -11.02 -10.22 -31.01
CA SER A 68 -10.23 -9.48 -32.01
C SER A 68 -10.30 -10.03 -33.46
N SER A 69 -11.37 -10.76 -33.81
CA SER A 69 -11.67 -11.00 -35.23
C SER A 69 -12.66 -9.94 -35.72
N SER A 70 -12.14 -8.91 -36.36
CA SER A 70 -12.83 -7.80 -37.06
C SER A 70 -13.29 -6.62 -36.18
N GLN A 71 -12.42 -5.65 -36.00
CA GLN A 71 -12.64 -4.19 -36.25
C GLN A 71 -11.53 -3.40 -35.56
N SER A 72 -10.89 -2.51 -36.35
CA SER A 72 -10.02 -1.38 -35.97
C SER A 72 -9.41 -1.44 -34.56
N VAL A 73 -8.13 -1.79 -34.48
CA VAL A 73 -7.32 -1.64 -33.27
C VAL A 73 -7.38 -0.16 -32.87
N ASP A 74 -8.16 0.14 -31.83
CA ASP A 74 -8.17 1.46 -31.21
C ASP A 74 -6.74 1.72 -30.70
N GLU A 75 -6.06 2.70 -31.27
CA GLU A 75 -4.71 3.15 -30.87
C GLU A 75 -4.64 3.52 -29.38
N ASN A 76 -5.77 3.79 -28.75
CA ASN A 76 -5.89 4.03 -27.32
C ASN A 76 -5.65 2.80 -26.42
N TYR A 77 -5.73 1.58 -26.95
CA TYR A 77 -5.48 0.36 -26.18
C TYR A 77 -3.98 0.09 -25.97
N MET A 78 -3.14 0.50 -26.92
CA MET A 78 -1.69 0.37 -26.81
C MET A 78 -1.11 1.28 -25.71
N ASN A 79 -1.74 2.42 -25.44
CA ASN A 79 -1.32 3.36 -24.40
C ASN A 79 -1.76 2.96 -22.98
N GLN A 80 -2.52 1.88 -22.82
CA GLN A 80 -2.96 1.36 -21.50
C GLN A 80 -2.20 0.10 -21.06
N ILE A 81 -1.33 -0.44 -21.89
CA ILE A 81 -0.41 -1.49 -21.48
C ILE A 81 0.67 -0.79 -20.65
N PRO A 82 0.82 -1.08 -19.35
CA PRO A 82 1.94 -0.56 -18.59
C PRO A 82 3.21 -0.99 -19.32
N ASP A 83 4.01 -0.02 -19.70
CA ASP A 83 5.29 -0.28 -20.34
C ASP A 83 6.19 -0.96 -19.29
N ASP A 84 6.24 -2.28 -19.33
CA ASP A 84 7.08 -3.11 -18.46
C ASP A 84 8.57 -3.00 -18.85
N THR A 85 8.84 -2.18 -19.88
CA THR A 85 10.17 -1.85 -20.38
C THR A 85 10.79 -0.62 -19.71
N ARG A 86 10.36 -0.27 -18.48
CA ARG A 86 11.04 0.79 -17.73
C ARG A 86 12.43 0.28 -17.37
N GLN A 87 13.41 0.90 -18.00
CA GLN A 87 14.83 0.66 -17.69
C GLN A 87 15.07 0.86 -16.19
N SER A 88 15.81 -0.02 -15.57
CA SER A 88 16.29 0.18 -14.21
C SER A 88 17.26 1.38 -14.17
N LEU A 89 17.41 2.02 -12.99
CA LEU A 89 18.41 3.10 -12.84
C LEU A 89 19.79 2.66 -13.33
N PHE A 90 20.16 1.44 -13.03
CA PHE A 90 21.44 0.85 -13.44
C PHE A 90 21.58 0.81 -14.96
N GLU A 91 20.59 0.28 -15.69
CA GLU A 91 20.59 0.22 -17.16
C GLU A 91 20.62 1.63 -17.77
N TYR A 92 19.86 2.55 -17.22
CA TYR A 92 19.82 3.94 -17.67
C TYR A 92 21.17 4.64 -17.54
N LEU A 93 21.86 4.46 -16.40
CA LEU A 93 23.19 5.03 -16.19
C LEU A 93 24.25 4.36 -17.09
N LEU A 94 24.16 3.05 -17.30
CA LEU A 94 25.04 2.33 -18.22
C LEU A 94 24.93 2.87 -19.65
N ASP A 95 23.70 3.04 -20.14
CA ASP A 95 23.45 3.58 -21.47
C ASP A 95 24.04 5.00 -21.62
N GLN A 96 23.88 5.86 -20.61
CA GLN A 96 24.48 7.19 -20.63
C GLN A 96 26.01 7.14 -20.70
N VAL A 97 26.67 6.28 -19.90
CA VAL A 97 28.12 6.14 -19.92
C VAL A 97 28.59 5.61 -21.27
N HIS A 98 27.85 4.66 -21.86
CA HIS A 98 28.18 4.12 -23.18
C HIS A 98 28.05 5.15 -24.30
N LEU A 99 27.10 6.08 -24.20
CA LEU A 99 26.85 7.12 -25.19
C LEU A 99 27.79 8.33 -25.02
N THR A 100 28.12 8.70 -23.79
CA THR A 100 28.84 9.96 -23.48
C THR A 100 30.36 9.77 -23.32
N MET A 101 30.81 8.60 -22.84
CA MET A 101 32.21 8.38 -22.49
C MET A 101 32.93 7.49 -23.50
N ARG A 102 34.13 7.94 -23.87
CA ARG A 102 35.04 7.14 -24.72
C ARG A 102 35.61 5.97 -23.91
N ASP A 103 36.09 4.96 -24.60
CA ASP A 103 36.69 3.76 -23.98
C ASP A 103 38.07 4.10 -23.36
N THR A 104 38.08 4.33 -22.06
CA THR A 104 39.24 4.73 -21.26
C THR A 104 39.27 3.94 -19.94
N PRO A 105 40.43 3.80 -19.29
CA PRO A 105 40.48 3.20 -17.95
C PRO A 105 39.56 3.86 -16.93
N LEU A 106 39.35 5.16 -17.03
CA LEU A 106 38.44 5.93 -16.16
C LEU A 106 36.97 5.51 -16.36
N ARG A 107 36.55 5.21 -17.60
CA ARG A 107 35.23 4.67 -17.88
C ARG A 107 35.01 3.32 -17.19
N ASN A 108 36.00 2.44 -17.15
CA ASN A 108 35.87 1.17 -16.45
C ASN A 108 35.67 1.36 -14.94
N LEU A 109 36.32 2.37 -14.34
CA LEU A 109 36.10 2.76 -12.95
C LEU A 109 34.69 3.30 -12.74
N VAL A 110 34.16 4.14 -13.64
CA VAL A 110 32.79 4.64 -13.59
C VAL A 110 31.80 3.48 -13.65
N LEU A 111 31.96 2.54 -14.57
CA LEU A 111 31.09 1.36 -14.68
C LEU A 111 31.12 0.51 -13.41
N PHE A 112 32.29 0.31 -12.83
CA PHE A 112 32.46 -0.43 -11.56
C PHE A 112 31.74 0.28 -10.40
N LEU A 113 31.83 1.60 -10.32
CA LEU A 113 31.16 2.37 -9.25
C LEU A 113 29.64 2.42 -9.42
N ILE A 114 29.13 2.42 -10.65
CA ILE A 114 27.68 2.37 -10.93
C ILE A 114 27.04 1.10 -10.34
N GLU A 115 27.75 -0.06 -10.36
CA GLU A 115 27.27 -1.29 -9.72
C GLU A 115 27.06 -1.15 -8.20
N SER A 116 27.70 -0.15 -7.59
CA SER A 116 27.65 0.11 -6.15
C SER A 116 26.61 1.17 -5.76
N ILE A 117 25.89 1.71 -6.74
CA ILE A 117 24.80 2.66 -6.54
C ILE A 117 23.54 1.90 -6.09
N ASP A 118 22.89 2.40 -5.07
CA ASP A 118 21.62 1.81 -4.61
C ASP A 118 20.42 2.25 -5.48
N ASN A 119 19.28 1.59 -5.25
CA ASN A 119 18.03 1.92 -5.94
C ASN A 119 17.52 3.36 -5.70
N ASN A 120 18.03 4.05 -4.70
CA ASN A 120 17.69 5.45 -4.42
C ASN A 120 18.63 6.43 -5.15
N GLY A 121 19.75 5.94 -5.74
CA GLY A 121 20.74 6.74 -6.45
C GLY A 121 21.97 7.11 -5.62
N TYR A 122 22.14 6.56 -4.41
CA TYR A 122 23.28 6.85 -3.55
C TYR A 122 24.42 5.87 -3.74
N LEU A 123 25.66 6.40 -3.76
CA LEU A 123 26.87 5.59 -3.79
C LEU A 123 27.17 5.03 -2.38
N LYS A 124 27.05 3.72 -2.22
CA LYS A 124 27.28 3.07 -0.92
C LYS A 124 28.74 2.69 -0.66
N MET A 125 29.54 2.56 -1.71
CA MET A 125 30.92 2.13 -1.59
C MET A 125 31.81 3.30 -1.13
N PRO A 126 32.55 3.16 -0.01
CA PRO A 126 33.57 4.13 0.40
C PRO A 126 34.72 4.17 -0.61
N ILE A 127 35.39 5.32 -0.72
CA ILE A 127 36.52 5.51 -1.64
C ILE A 127 37.65 4.53 -1.34
N GLU A 128 37.91 4.25 -0.07
CA GLU A 128 38.94 3.35 0.40
C GLU A 128 38.72 1.89 -0.11
N GLU A 129 37.48 1.45 -0.02
CA GLU A 129 37.06 0.12 -0.50
C GLU A 129 37.13 0.03 -2.04
N ALA A 130 36.77 1.11 -2.72
CA ALA A 130 36.92 1.18 -4.18
C ALA A 130 38.40 1.11 -4.60
N MET A 131 39.31 1.75 -3.86
CA MET A 131 40.78 1.66 -4.09
C MET A 131 41.29 0.24 -3.91
N GLU A 132 40.90 -0.47 -2.87
CA GLU A 132 41.31 -1.84 -2.60
C GLU A 132 40.84 -2.81 -3.70
N LYS A 133 39.59 -2.63 -4.17
CA LYS A 133 39.00 -3.53 -5.18
C LYS A 133 39.54 -3.29 -6.60
N THR A 134 39.78 -2.03 -6.96
CA THR A 134 40.20 -1.67 -8.33
C THR A 134 41.69 -1.51 -8.49
N GLY A 135 42.45 -1.31 -7.40
CA GLY A 135 43.87 -0.97 -7.44
C GLY A 135 44.15 0.43 -8.02
N ALA A 136 43.13 1.26 -8.21
CA ALA A 136 43.25 2.60 -8.78
C ALA A 136 43.71 3.62 -7.74
N ASN A 137 44.28 4.74 -8.20
CA ASN A 137 44.65 5.85 -7.31
C ASN A 137 43.42 6.57 -6.80
N LYS A 138 43.55 7.21 -5.63
CA LYS A 138 42.48 8.00 -5.04
C LYS A 138 41.95 9.10 -5.98
N VAL A 139 42.85 9.72 -6.77
CA VAL A 139 42.49 10.80 -7.71
C VAL A 139 41.56 10.24 -8.79
N ASP A 140 41.94 9.09 -9.40
CA ASP A 140 41.17 8.46 -10.47
C ASP A 140 39.75 8.06 -9.99
N ILE A 141 39.61 7.62 -8.74
CA ILE A 141 38.31 7.28 -8.15
C ILE A 141 37.47 8.54 -7.88
N VAL A 142 38.06 9.62 -7.37
CA VAL A 142 37.37 10.88 -7.16
C VAL A 142 36.91 11.46 -8.49
N ASP A 143 37.72 11.41 -9.53
CA ASP A 143 37.37 11.83 -10.89
C ASP A 143 36.21 10.98 -11.44
N ALA A 144 36.27 9.65 -11.22
CA ALA A 144 35.17 8.75 -11.63
C ALA A 144 33.84 9.06 -10.88
N VAL A 145 33.89 9.34 -9.57
CA VAL A 145 32.70 9.78 -8.80
C VAL A 145 32.15 11.12 -9.33
N THR A 146 33.03 12.06 -9.62
CA THR A 146 32.62 13.37 -10.19
C THR A 146 31.93 13.19 -11.55
N LEU A 147 32.41 12.29 -12.38
CA LEU A 147 31.78 11.96 -13.66
C LEU A 147 30.40 11.31 -13.47
N ILE A 148 30.24 10.43 -12.48
CA ILE A 148 28.93 9.86 -12.14
C ILE A 148 27.95 10.94 -11.67
N GLN A 149 28.42 11.89 -10.87
CA GLN A 149 27.59 13.00 -10.36
C GLN A 149 27.12 13.97 -11.46
N GLN A 150 27.75 13.92 -12.65
CA GLN A 150 27.31 14.68 -13.83
C GLN A 150 26.26 13.96 -14.68
N LEU A 151 25.95 12.69 -14.38
CA LEU A 151 24.93 11.94 -15.09
C LEU A 151 23.52 12.34 -14.67
N ASP A 152 22.55 12.06 -15.53
CA ASP A 152 21.13 12.21 -15.23
C ASP A 152 20.56 10.94 -14.59
N PRO A 153 19.74 11.02 -13.51
CA PRO A 153 19.18 12.21 -12.88
C PRO A 153 20.14 12.93 -11.92
N PRO A 154 20.03 14.27 -11.80
CA PRO A 154 20.90 15.08 -10.96
C PRO A 154 20.84 14.61 -9.50
N GLY A 155 22.02 14.53 -8.87
CA GLY A 155 22.18 14.04 -7.49
C GLY A 155 22.46 12.54 -7.37
N VAL A 156 22.58 11.80 -8.49
CA VAL A 156 23.08 10.41 -8.49
C VAL A 156 24.55 10.38 -8.13
N GLY A 157 24.99 9.30 -7.46
CA GLY A 157 26.38 9.14 -7.02
C GLY A 157 26.74 9.93 -5.75
N ALA A 158 25.78 10.61 -5.13
CA ALA A 158 25.97 11.27 -3.85
C ALA A 158 26.16 10.26 -2.71
N LYS A 159 26.99 10.60 -1.70
CA LYS A 159 27.22 9.76 -0.51
C LYS A 159 26.12 9.89 0.53
N ASN A 160 25.51 11.08 0.63
CA ASN A 160 24.48 11.40 1.60
C ASN A 160 23.43 12.37 1.03
N LEU A 161 22.38 12.64 1.81
CA LEU A 161 21.28 13.50 1.40
C LEU A 161 21.75 14.95 1.15
N GLN A 162 22.65 15.46 1.98
CA GLN A 162 23.20 16.81 1.85
C GLN A 162 23.89 16.99 0.49
N GLU A 163 24.78 16.07 0.13
CA GLU A 163 25.50 16.09 -1.16
C GLU A 163 24.54 15.94 -2.34
N CYS A 164 23.52 15.07 -2.22
CA CYS A 164 22.50 14.87 -3.25
C CYS A 164 21.73 16.16 -3.55
N LEU A 165 21.29 16.87 -2.51
CA LEU A 165 20.57 18.14 -2.66
C LEU A 165 21.48 19.27 -3.13
N LEU A 166 22.74 19.27 -2.70
CA LEU A 166 23.76 20.21 -3.16
C LEU A 166 24.01 20.08 -4.66
N LEU A 167 24.25 18.86 -5.14
CA LEU A 167 24.44 18.58 -6.57
C LEU A 167 23.24 19.00 -7.41
N GLN A 168 22.01 18.77 -6.92
CA GLN A 168 20.81 19.23 -7.61
C GLN A 168 20.74 20.76 -7.67
N ALA A 169 21.07 21.45 -6.56
CA ALA A 169 21.07 22.91 -6.51
C ALA A 169 22.19 23.54 -7.35
N GLU A 170 23.33 22.90 -7.49
CA GLU A 170 24.45 23.33 -8.36
C GLU A 170 24.09 23.18 -9.85
N ASN A 171 23.30 22.18 -10.20
CA ASN A 171 22.86 21.91 -11.59
C ASN A 171 21.60 22.68 -12.00
N ASP A 172 20.91 23.36 -11.06
CA ASP A 172 19.67 24.08 -11.35
C ASP A 172 19.92 25.59 -11.49
N ASP A 173 19.75 26.11 -12.69
CA ASP A 173 19.91 27.55 -12.98
C ASP A 173 18.90 28.45 -12.23
N TRP A 174 17.81 27.87 -11.72
CA TRP A 174 16.76 28.58 -10.99
C TRP A 174 16.94 28.52 -9.47
N ALA A 175 18.02 27.91 -8.99
CA ALA A 175 18.31 27.83 -7.57
C ALA A 175 18.49 29.23 -6.97
N PRO A 176 17.94 29.52 -5.77
CA PRO A 176 18.21 30.75 -5.04
C PRO A 176 19.72 30.91 -4.77
N LYS A 177 20.26 32.11 -4.92
CA LYS A 177 21.72 32.37 -4.81
C LYS A 177 22.34 31.84 -3.52
N ALA A 178 21.61 31.91 -2.40
CA ALA A 178 22.09 31.44 -1.10
C ALA A 178 21.86 29.91 -0.91
N ALA A 179 21.22 29.20 -1.84
CA ALA A 179 20.86 27.80 -1.65
C ALA A 179 22.09 26.90 -1.54
N VAL A 180 23.07 27.07 -2.42
CA VAL A 180 24.30 26.26 -2.47
C VAL A 180 25.12 26.45 -1.20
N GLU A 181 25.30 27.71 -0.73
CA GLU A 181 26.06 28.01 0.48
C GLU A 181 25.39 27.46 1.74
N ILE A 182 24.06 27.64 1.86
CA ILE A 182 23.29 27.15 3.01
C ILE A 182 23.27 25.62 3.03
N LEU A 183 23.12 24.94 1.88
CA LEU A 183 23.14 23.49 1.81
C LEU A 183 24.52 22.90 2.12
N ARG A 184 25.60 23.62 1.76
CA ARG A 184 26.96 23.20 2.03
C ARG A 184 27.34 23.32 3.50
N ASP A 185 27.07 24.47 4.12
CA ASP A 185 27.62 24.82 5.45
C ASP A 185 26.60 24.67 6.58
N ASN A 186 25.30 24.91 6.32
CA ASN A 186 24.25 25.02 7.34
C ASN A 186 23.09 24.02 7.12
N PHE A 187 23.37 22.85 6.59
CA PHE A 187 22.33 21.85 6.30
C PHE A 187 21.57 21.39 7.54
N ASP A 188 22.27 21.13 8.65
CA ASP A 188 21.65 20.68 9.91
C ASP A 188 20.81 21.80 10.56
N GLU A 189 21.25 23.04 10.48
CA GLU A 189 20.51 24.21 10.95
C GLU A 189 19.23 24.41 10.12
N LEU A 190 19.31 24.24 8.80
CA LEU A 190 18.18 24.32 7.88
C LEU A 190 17.16 23.22 8.17
N ALA A 191 17.62 21.98 8.35
CA ALA A 191 16.77 20.83 8.68
C ALA A 191 16.05 21.02 10.03
N ASN A 192 16.76 21.55 11.03
CA ASN A 192 16.22 21.83 12.36
C ASN A 192 15.47 23.16 12.47
N ARG A 193 15.36 23.93 11.36
CA ARG A 193 14.71 25.25 11.28
C ARG A 193 15.29 26.30 12.24
N LYS A 194 16.59 26.27 12.48
CA LYS A 194 17.32 27.27 13.26
C LYS A 194 17.67 28.50 12.41
N TRP A 195 16.67 29.08 11.76
CA TRP A 195 16.84 30.15 10.76
C TRP A 195 17.59 31.37 11.26
N GLN A 196 17.45 31.71 12.56
CA GLN A 196 18.18 32.82 13.15
C GLN A 196 19.71 32.60 13.24
N ALA A 197 20.13 31.33 13.34
CA ALA A 197 21.54 30.96 13.32
C ALA A 197 22.10 31.16 11.91
N ILE A 198 21.43 30.63 10.90
CA ILE A 198 21.79 30.76 9.49
C ILE A 198 21.83 32.22 9.05
N ALA A 199 20.82 33.03 9.45
CA ALA A 199 20.75 34.45 9.12
C ALA A 199 21.94 35.23 9.64
N LYS A 200 22.47 34.88 10.82
CA LYS A 200 23.65 35.55 11.42
C LYS A 200 24.96 35.10 10.76
N GLU A 201 25.06 33.85 10.39
CA GLU A 201 26.28 33.25 9.84
C GLU A 201 26.49 33.62 8.37
N GLN A 202 25.44 33.55 7.58
CA GLN A 202 25.47 33.81 6.14
C GLN A 202 25.07 35.23 5.75
N ASN A 203 24.71 36.09 6.73
CA ASN A 203 24.22 37.47 6.50
C ASN A 203 23.03 37.55 5.54
N VAL A 204 22.12 36.59 5.61
CA VAL A 204 20.93 36.43 4.73
C VAL A 204 19.68 36.79 5.51
N THR A 205 18.65 37.28 4.84
CA THR A 205 17.38 37.61 5.49
C THR A 205 16.57 36.34 5.78
N LEU A 206 15.65 36.41 6.76
CA LEU A 206 14.75 35.26 7.04
C LEU A 206 13.84 34.89 5.88
N GLU A 207 13.51 35.86 5.02
CA GLU A 207 12.70 35.62 3.79
C GLU A 207 13.48 34.82 2.75
N GLU A 208 14.78 35.17 2.57
CA GLU A 208 15.64 34.42 1.65
C GLU A 208 15.87 32.99 2.14
N ILE A 209 16.10 32.78 3.45
CA ILE A 209 16.22 31.44 4.04
C ILE A 209 14.92 30.64 3.81
N GLN A 210 13.77 31.27 3.94
CA GLN A 210 12.49 30.62 3.66
C GLN A 210 12.36 30.24 2.18
N THR A 211 12.76 31.11 1.27
CA THR A 211 12.79 30.83 -0.16
C THR A 211 13.68 29.63 -0.48
N VAL A 212 14.86 29.56 0.13
CA VAL A 212 15.77 28.40 0.01
C VAL A 212 15.12 27.13 0.59
N PHE A 213 14.47 27.23 1.74
CA PHE A 213 13.78 26.10 2.35
C PHE A 213 12.62 25.58 1.48
N ASP A 214 11.82 26.48 0.92
CA ASP A 214 10.73 26.11 0.00
C ASP A 214 11.29 25.52 -1.31
N TYR A 215 12.41 26.03 -1.83
CA TYR A 215 13.13 25.48 -2.98
C TYR A 215 13.64 24.06 -2.68
N VAL A 216 14.32 23.84 -1.56
CA VAL A 216 14.84 22.51 -1.16
C VAL A 216 13.70 21.46 -1.06
N ARG A 217 12.50 21.88 -0.70
CA ARG A 217 11.32 20.97 -0.69
C ARG A 217 10.85 20.53 -2.08
N THR A 218 11.25 21.22 -3.13
CA THR A 218 10.95 20.82 -4.52
C THR A 218 11.97 19.85 -5.07
N LEU A 219 13.16 19.78 -4.47
CA LEU A 219 14.21 18.84 -4.86
C LEU A 219 13.85 17.39 -4.50
N THR A 220 14.46 16.46 -5.22
CA THR A 220 14.19 15.03 -5.08
C THR A 220 15.22 14.37 -4.16
N PRO A 221 14.86 13.93 -2.94
CA PRO A 221 15.81 13.30 -2.01
C PRO A 221 16.26 11.89 -2.46
N LYS A 222 15.62 11.29 -3.44
CA LYS A 222 15.89 9.96 -3.98
C LYS A 222 15.82 9.98 -5.50
N PRO A 223 16.89 10.38 -6.19
CA PRO A 223 16.87 10.53 -7.65
C PRO A 223 16.57 9.22 -8.38
N GLY A 224 16.97 8.07 -7.82
CA GLY A 224 16.67 6.76 -8.38
C GLY A 224 15.23 6.27 -8.22
N ALA A 225 14.41 6.94 -7.40
CA ALA A 225 13.05 6.48 -7.12
C ALA A 225 12.13 6.46 -8.37
N LEU A 226 12.41 7.28 -9.36
CA LEU A 226 11.66 7.31 -10.64
C LEU A 226 11.85 6.03 -11.47
N PHE A 227 12.97 5.34 -11.28
CA PHE A 227 13.33 4.10 -11.96
C PHE A 227 12.94 2.86 -11.14
N ASN A 228 12.63 3.03 -9.85
CA ASN A 228 12.11 1.97 -9.00
C ASN A 228 10.63 1.73 -9.33
N SER A 229 10.36 1.11 -10.45
CA SER A 229 9.06 0.50 -10.66
C SER A 229 9.01 -0.83 -9.89
N GLU A 230 8.82 -0.77 -8.58
CA GLU A 230 8.07 -1.88 -7.95
C GLU A 230 6.75 -1.89 -8.71
N GLY A 231 6.53 -2.95 -9.50
CA GLY A 231 5.34 -3.07 -10.32
C GLY A 231 4.13 -2.74 -9.45
N SER A 232 3.33 -1.80 -9.89
CA SER A 232 2.15 -1.36 -9.13
C SER A 232 1.34 -2.61 -8.82
N GLN A 233 1.29 -3.02 -7.55
CA GLN A 233 0.51 -4.17 -7.12
C GLN A 233 -0.96 -3.86 -7.43
N TYR A 234 -1.51 -4.56 -8.42
CA TYR A 234 -2.93 -4.43 -8.74
C TYR A 234 -3.75 -5.04 -7.63
N ILE A 235 -4.58 -4.22 -6.99
CA ILE A 235 -5.49 -4.65 -5.95
C ILE A 235 -6.75 -5.19 -6.61
N PHE A 236 -7.00 -6.49 -6.45
CA PHE A 236 -8.24 -7.12 -6.89
C PHE A 236 -9.34 -6.89 -5.86
N PRO A 237 -10.46 -6.22 -6.24
CA PRO A 237 -11.56 -5.99 -5.31
C PRO A 237 -12.31 -7.29 -5.02
N ASP A 238 -12.73 -7.48 -3.77
CA ASP A 238 -13.60 -8.59 -3.35
C ASP A 238 -15.07 -8.31 -3.69
N LEU A 239 -15.49 -7.06 -3.54
CA LEU A 239 -16.85 -6.59 -3.79
C LEU A 239 -16.87 -5.45 -4.79
N ILE A 240 -17.96 -5.38 -5.57
CA ILE A 240 -18.22 -4.30 -6.53
C ILE A 240 -19.58 -3.68 -6.21
N VAL A 241 -19.63 -2.37 -6.02
CA VAL A 241 -20.87 -1.60 -5.90
C VAL A 241 -21.19 -0.93 -7.22
N LYS A 242 -22.40 -1.18 -7.71
CA LYS A 242 -22.95 -0.50 -8.89
C LYS A 242 -24.10 0.39 -8.47
N ASN A 243 -24.14 1.58 -9.04
CA ASN A 243 -25.26 2.51 -8.92
C ASN A 243 -25.97 2.57 -10.28
N GLU A 244 -27.16 2.01 -10.35
CA GLU A 244 -28.00 2.02 -11.54
C GLU A 244 -29.23 2.87 -11.27
N ALA A 245 -29.25 4.08 -11.81
CA ALA A 245 -30.37 5.05 -11.66
C ALA A 245 -30.78 5.32 -10.18
N GLY A 246 -29.79 5.41 -9.28
CA GLY A 246 -30.06 5.68 -7.86
C GLY A 246 -30.32 4.42 -7.02
N LYS A 247 -30.39 3.24 -7.65
CA LYS A 247 -30.47 1.96 -6.94
C LYS A 247 -29.09 1.36 -6.79
N LEU A 248 -28.65 1.24 -5.54
CA LEU A 248 -27.37 0.64 -5.22
C LEU A 248 -27.50 -0.89 -5.18
N SER A 249 -26.56 -1.56 -5.83
CA SER A 249 -26.43 -3.01 -5.82
C SER A 249 -25.00 -3.42 -5.55
N ILE A 250 -24.81 -4.53 -4.83
CA ILE A 250 -23.48 -5.05 -4.47
C ILE A 250 -23.35 -6.49 -4.95
N TYR A 251 -22.20 -6.78 -5.54
CA TYR A 251 -21.86 -8.08 -6.10
C TYR A 251 -20.47 -8.51 -5.69
N THR A 252 -20.24 -9.80 -5.61
CA THR A 252 -18.89 -10.36 -5.45
C THR A 252 -18.13 -10.22 -6.77
N SER A 253 -16.87 -9.78 -6.72
CA SER A 253 -16.00 -9.72 -7.90
C SER A 253 -15.73 -11.13 -8.43
N ARG A 254 -15.62 -11.26 -9.76
CA ARG A 254 -15.23 -12.53 -10.39
C ARG A 254 -13.80 -12.94 -10.01
N ALA A 255 -12.90 -11.98 -9.82
CA ALA A 255 -11.53 -12.24 -9.41
C ALA A 255 -11.45 -12.79 -7.98
N ALA A 256 -12.34 -12.35 -7.07
CA ALA A 256 -12.40 -12.81 -5.69
C ALA A 256 -13.04 -14.20 -5.52
N LYS A 257 -13.60 -14.77 -6.59
CA LYS A 257 -14.28 -16.08 -6.58
C LYS A 257 -13.49 -17.11 -7.39
N PRO A 258 -12.46 -17.73 -6.81
CA PRO A 258 -11.77 -18.84 -7.46
C PRO A 258 -12.75 -20.02 -7.64
N LYS A 259 -12.76 -20.60 -8.82
CA LYS A 259 -13.60 -21.78 -9.10
C LYS A 259 -12.80 -23.05 -8.82
N VAL A 260 -13.31 -23.85 -7.91
CA VAL A 260 -12.75 -25.16 -7.58
C VAL A 260 -13.64 -26.24 -8.22
N HIS A 261 -13.05 -27.04 -9.08
CA HIS A 261 -13.76 -28.08 -9.80
C HIS A 261 -13.38 -29.46 -9.27
N PHE A 262 -14.40 -30.31 -9.09
CA PHE A 262 -14.24 -31.70 -8.70
C PHE A 262 -13.97 -32.60 -9.89
N GLN A 263 -12.90 -33.37 -9.87
CA GLN A 263 -12.51 -34.32 -10.91
C GLN A 263 -13.32 -35.60 -10.83
N LYS A 264 -14.59 -35.55 -11.27
CA LYS A 264 -15.54 -36.71 -11.22
C LYS A 264 -15.03 -37.96 -11.94
N LYS A 265 -14.41 -37.79 -13.13
CA LYS A 265 -13.88 -38.89 -13.92
C LYS A 265 -12.78 -39.65 -13.18
N TYR A 266 -11.83 -38.93 -12.63
CA TYR A 266 -10.73 -39.49 -11.87
C TYR A 266 -11.22 -40.21 -10.60
N PHE A 267 -12.13 -39.58 -9.86
CA PHE A 267 -12.77 -40.18 -8.70
C PHE A 267 -13.44 -41.52 -9.03
N GLN A 268 -14.21 -41.61 -10.12
CA GLN A 268 -14.89 -42.86 -10.54
C GLN A 268 -13.89 -43.94 -10.96
N GLN A 269 -12.84 -43.60 -11.69
CA GLN A 269 -11.78 -44.54 -12.09
C GLN A 269 -11.05 -45.15 -10.89
N MET A 270 -10.77 -44.34 -9.86
CA MET A 270 -10.10 -44.81 -8.65
C MET A 270 -10.99 -45.74 -7.82
N LEU A 271 -12.30 -45.48 -7.73
CA LEU A 271 -13.26 -46.34 -7.03
C LEU A 271 -13.43 -47.70 -7.71
N GLN A 272 -13.18 -47.82 -9.03
CA GLN A 272 -13.25 -49.10 -9.76
C GLN A 272 -12.07 -50.02 -9.42
N ARG A 273 -10.97 -49.50 -8.91
CA ARG A 273 -9.86 -50.31 -8.38
C ARG A 273 -10.28 -50.80 -6.99
N LYS A 274 -10.72 -52.07 -6.91
CA LYS A 274 -11.22 -52.73 -5.67
C LYS A 274 -10.15 -52.91 -4.59
N ASP A 275 -9.45 -51.83 -4.24
CA ASP A 275 -8.42 -51.78 -3.24
C ASP A 275 -8.95 -50.88 -2.09
N ASP A 276 -9.05 -51.44 -0.90
CA ASP A 276 -9.67 -50.80 0.26
C ASP A 276 -8.85 -49.55 0.68
N GLU A 277 -7.52 -49.60 0.60
CA GLU A 277 -6.65 -48.43 0.94
C GLU A 277 -6.86 -47.27 -0.02
N VAL A 278 -6.97 -47.58 -1.34
CA VAL A 278 -7.23 -46.55 -2.37
C VAL A 278 -8.63 -45.95 -2.19
N THR A 279 -9.60 -46.79 -1.84
CA THR A 279 -10.98 -46.33 -1.62
C THR A 279 -11.08 -45.38 -0.44
N ASP A 280 -10.41 -45.66 0.66
CA ASP A 280 -10.44 -44.83 1.84
C ASP A 280 -9.65 -43.50 1.63
N TYR A 281 -8.51 -43.56 0.94
CA TYR A 281 -7.76 -42.35 0.53
C TYR A 281 -8.64 -41.42 -0.35
N VAL A 282 -9.30 -41.98 -1.35
CA VAL A 282 -10.15 -41.20 -2.27
C VAL A 282 -11.37 -40.59 -1.56
N LYS A 283 -11.95 -41.30 -0.60
CA LYS A 283 -13.04 -40.79 0.25
C LYS A 283 -12.56 -39.65 1.15
N GLU A 284 -11.37 -39.75 1.72
CA GLU A 284 -10.75 -38.69 2.51
C GLU A 284 -10.51 -37.42 1.67
N LYS A 285 -9.93 -37.58 0.47
CA LYS A 285 -9.67 -36.46 -0.46
C LYS A 285 -10.97 -35.82 -0.94
N LYS A 286 -12.05 -36.59 -1.11
CA LYS A 286 -13.37 -36.03 -1.39
C LYS A 286 -13.91 -35.21 -0.21
N ARG A 287 -13.77 -35.69 1.03
CA ARG A 287 -14.19 -34.93 2.20
C ARG A 287 -13.44 -33.60 2.31
N GLU A 288 -12.14 -33.58 2.00
CA GLU A 288 -11.33 -32.37 1.94
C GLU A 288 -11.85 -31.41 0.89
N PHE A 289 -12.16 -31.88 -0.34
CA PHE A 289 -12.78 -31.07 -1.38
C PHE A 289 -14.12 -30.47 -0.92
N ASP A 290 -15.02 -31.28 -0.38
CA ASP A 290 -16.35 -30.85 0.08
C ASP A 290 -16.25 -29.82 1.20
N TRP A 291 -15.22 -29.93 2.05
CA TRP A 291 -14.95 -28.97 3.10
C TRP A 291 -14.42 -27.64 2.53
N ILE A 292 -13.46 -27.66 1.61
CA ILE A 292 -12.94 -26.47 0.92
C ILE A 292 -14.08 -25.73 0.21
N SER A 293 -14.89 -26.45 -0.57
CA SER A 293 -16.02 -25.86 -1.31
C SER A 293 -17.00 -25.14 -0.37
N ARG A 294 -17.40 -25.80 0.73
CA ARG A 294 -18.28 -25.20 1.74
C ARG A 294 -17.65 -23.97 2.43
N SER A 295 -16.36 -24.02 2.71
CA SER A 295 -15.66 -22.90 3.36
C SER A 295 -15.57 -21.69 2.42
N LEU A 296 -15.38 -21.91 1.11
CA LEU A 296 -15.39 -20.84 0.11
C LEU A 296 -16.78 -20.20 -0.04
N ASP A 297 -17.84 -21.03 -0.11
CA ASP A 297 -19.22 -20.53 -0.19
C ASP A 297 -19.61 -19.74 1.08
N GLN A 298 -19.19 -20.22 2.25
CA GLN A 298 -19.41 -19.52 3.51
C GLN A 298 -18.65 -18.18 3.56
N ARG A 299 -17.40 -18.14 3.09
CA ARG A 299 -16.61 -16.90 2.96
C ARG A 299 -17.33 -15.88 2.08
N GLU A 300 -17.71 -16.31 0.84
CA GLU A 300 -18.40 -15.44 -0.11
C GLU A 300 -19.70 -14.88 0.48
N SER A 301 -20.54 -15.76 1.05
CA SER A 301 -21.79 -15.36 1.69
C SER A 301 -21.58 -14.36 2.82
N THR A 302 -20.55 -14.58 3.67
CA THR A 302 -20.26 -13.69 4.80
C THR A 302 -19.81 -12.32 4.32
N ILE A 303 -18.87 -12.25 3.38
CA ILE A 303 -18.37 -10.97 2.83
C ILE A 303 -19.51 -10.20 2.15
N LEU A 304 -20.35 -10.89 1.36
CA LEU A 304 -21.49 -10.26 0.69
C LEU A 304 -22.53 -9.73 1.67
N ARG A 305 -22.83 -10.48 2.76
CA ARG A 305 -23.75 -10.02 3.82
C ARG A 305 -23.22 -8.78 4.53
N VAL A 306 -21.91 -8.76 4.86
CA VAL A 306 -21.26 -7.58 5.45
C VAL A 306 -21.34 -6.39 4.49
N GLY A 307 -21.01 -6.60 3.21
CA GLY A 307 -21.10 -5.57 2.19
C GLY A 307 -22.51 -4.98 2.03
N LYS A 308 -23.57 -5.80 2.10
CA LYS A 308 -24.97 -5.32 2.07
C LYS A 308 -25.30 -4.42 3.26
N VAL A 309 -24.85 -4.80 4.44
CA VAL A 309 -25.06 -3.98 5.65
C VAL A 309 -24.31 -2.65 5.52
N LEU A 310 -23.06 -2.67 5.03
CA LEU A 310 -22.30 -1.45 4.76
C LEU A 310 -23.01 -0.54 3.77
N LEU A 311 -23.55 -1.11 2.69
CA LEU A 311 -24.27 -0.35 1.67
C LEU A 311 -25.52 0.34 2.24
N GLU A 312 -26.26 -0.33 3.13
CA GLU A 312 -27.44 0.23 3.81
C GLU A 312 -27.07 1.37 4.76
N TYR A 313 -25.98 1.21 5.54
CA TYR A 313 -25.56 2.25 6.50
C TYR A 313 -24.91 3.46 5.84
N GLN A 314 -24.14 3.25 4.76
CA GLN A 314 -23.35 4.27 4.07
C GLN A 314 -23.99 4.74 2.74
N GLN A 315 -25.32 4.67 2.63
CA GLN A 315 -26.06 5.00 1.40
C GLN A 315 -25.68 6.36 0.81
N ASP A 316 -25.58 7.39 1.65
CA ASP A 316 -25.30 8.75 1.21
C ASP A 316 -23.90 8.90 0.64
N PHE A 317 -22.93 8.14 1.17
CA PHE A 317 -21.58 8.07 0.63
C PHE A 317 -21.57 7.42 -0.76
N PHE A 318 -22.23 6.27 -0.92
CA PHE A 318 -22.26 5.55 -2.20
C PHE A 318 -23.09 6.23 -3.28
N LEU A 319 -24.06 7.09 -2.89
CA LEU A 319 -24.83 7.94 -3.78
C LEU A 319 -24.15 9.28 -4.09
N GLU A 320 -22.92 9.49 -3.60
CA GLU A 320 -22.15 10.73 -3.77
C GLU A 320 -22.83 11.98 -3.19
N LYS A 321 -23.82 11.82 -2.31
CA LYS A 321 -24.50 12.94 -1.64
C LYS A 321 -23.59 13.58 -0.60
N THR A 322 -22.80 12.77 0.08
CA THR A 322 -21.84 13.21 1.09
C THR A 322 -20.52 12.49 0.89
N LYS A 323 -19.40 13.21 1.12
CA LYS A 323 -18.07 12.59 1.17
C LYS A 323 -17.74 12.06 2.57
N GLU A 324 -18.66 12.16 3.51
CA GLU A 324 -18.49 11.79 4.90
C GLU A 324 -19.05 10.40 5.16
N LEU A 325 -18.28 9.58 5.88
CA LEU A 325 -18.71 8.27 6.33
C LEU A 325 -19.47 8.43 7.66
N ARG A 326 -20.58 7.74 7.80
CA ARG A 326 -21.26 7.61 9.09
C ARG A 326 -20.47 6.69 10.00
N PRO A 327 -20.35 6.99 11.30
CA PRO A 327 -19.65 6.10 12.22
C PRO A 327 -20.39 4.75 12.29
N LEU A 328 -19.62 3.66 12.14
CA LEU A 328 -20.13 2.29 12.19
C LEU A 328 -19.12 1.41 12.92
N LEU A 329 -19.55 0.72 13.94
CA LEU A 329 -18.70 -0.21 14.69
C LEU A 329 -18.85 -1.64 14.14
N LEU A 330 -17.80 -2.43 14.30
CA LEU A 330 -17.82 -3.86 13.96
C LEU A 330 -18.90 -4.61 14.76
N GLN A 331 -19.15 -4.19 16.00
CA GLN A 331 -20.17 -4.76 16.88
C GLN A 331 -21.59 -4.56 16.33
N ASP A 332 -21.88 -3.40 15.74
CA ASP A 332 -23.22 -3.10 15.18
C ASP A 332 -23.54 -4.04 14.02
N VAL A 333 -22.55 -4.26 13.15
CA VAL A 333 -22.67 -5.20 12.03
C VAL A 333 -22.77 -6.64 12.52
N ALA A 334 -21.99 -7.00 13.55
CA ALA A 334 -22.03 -8.32 14.17
C ALA A 334 -23.42 -8.65 14.75
N LEU A 335 -24.01 -7.71 15.49
CA LEU A 335 -25.37 -7.83 16.03
C LEU A 335 -26.41 -7.98 14.91
N LYS A 336 -26.34 -7.13 13.87
CA LYS A 336 -27.29 -7.19 12.74
C LYS A 336 -27.23 -8.50 11.97
N LEU A 337 -26.04 -9.10 11.84
CA LEU A 337 -25.83 -10.34 11.09
C LEU A 337 -25.95 -11.60 11.95
N GLY A 338 -26.02 -11.47 13.28
CA GLY A 338 -25.99 -12.59 14.23
C GLY A 338 -24.66 -13.36 14.21
N LEU A 339 -23.54 -12.65 14.01
CA LEU A 339 -22.19 -13.20 13.95
C LEU A 339 -21.33 -12.63 15.08
N HIS A 340 -20.24 -13.31 15.40
CA HIS A 340 -19.27 -12.77 16.36
C HIS A 340 -18.44 -11.64 15.74
N GLU A 341 -18.10 -10.60 16.53
CA GLU A 341 -17.32 -9.45 16.06
C GLU A 341 -15.99 -9.87 15.41
N SER A 342 -15.32 -10.88 15.97
CA SER A 342 -14.08 -11.42 15.38
C SER A 342 -14.27 -11.99 13.96
N THR A 343 -15.44 -12.55 13.66
CA THR A 343 -15.75 -13.06 12.32
C THR A 343 -15.91 -11.90 11.32
N ILE A 344 -16.59 -10.81 11.74
CA ILE A 344 -16.70 -9.59 10.93
C ILE A 344 -15.32 -8.98 10.70
N SER A 345 -14.53 -8.81 11.76
CA SER A 345 -13.17 -8.27 11.67
C SER A 345 -12.30 -9.04 10.67
N ARG A 346 -12.35 -10.39 10.69
CA ARG A 346 -11.62 -11.26 9.75
C ARG A 346 -12.15 -11.15 8.32
N SER A 347 -13.45 -10.91 8.16
CA SER A 347 -14.06 -10.80 6.82
C SER A 347 -13.84 -9.45 6.15
N VAL A 348 -13.45 -8.39 6.88
CA VAL A 348 -13.21 -7.06 6.32
C VAL A 348 -11.73 -6.70 6.19
N ASN A 349 -10.86 -7.34 6.97
CA ASN A 349 -9.43 -7.04 6.96
C ASN A 349 -8.77 -7.53 5.66
N GLY A 350 -8.01 -6.66 4.98
CA GLY A 350 -7.35 -6.98 3.71
C GLY A 350 -8.33 -7.29 2.56
N LYS A 351 -9.56 -6.76 2.63
CA LYS A 351 -10.59 -6.90 1.60
C LYS A 351 -10.94 -5.55 1.02
N TYR A 352 -11.22 -5.51 -0.28
CA TYR A 352 -11.43 -4.28 -1.04
C TYR A 352 -12.81 -4.24 -1.69
N LEU A 353 -13.38 -3.05 -1.71
CA LEU A 353 -14.64 -2.71 -2.34
C LEU A 353 -14.37 -1.74 -3.49
N GLN A 354 -14.78 -2.08 -4.68
CA GLN A 354 -14.72 -1.20 -5.84
C GLN A 354 -16.02 -0.43 -5.99
N THR A 355 -15.90 0.88 -6.16
CA THR A 355 -16.99 1.79 -6.47
C THR A 355 -16.72 2.50 -7.79
N ARG A 356 -17.65 3.29 -8.28
CA ARG A 356 -17.47 4.12 -9.49
C ARG A 356 -16.35 5.16 -9.34
N PHE A 357 -16.11 5.63 -8.12
CA PHE A 357 -15.15 6.71 -7.81
C PHE A 357 -13.85 6.22 -7.15
N GLY A 358 -13.65 4.91 -7.03
CA GLY A 358 -12.41 4.35 -6.54
C GLY A 358 -12.56 3.01 -5.82
N THR A 359 -11.43 2.43 -5.46
CA THR A 359 -11.34 1.19 -4.67
C THR A 359 -10.97 1.53 -3.23
N PHE A 360 -11.72 1.00 -2.26
CA PHE A 360 -11.56 1.27 -0.84
C PHE A 360 -11.37 -0.04 -0.07
N GLU A 361 -10.56 -0.02 0.96
CA GLU A 361 -10.50 -1.12 1.91
C GLU A 361 -11.81 -1.20 2.71
N LEU A 362 -12.40 -2.39 2.86
CA LEU A 362 -13.64 -2.57 3.64
C LEU A 362 -13.50 -2.09 5.08
N LYS A 363 -12.30 -2.23 5.65
CA LYS A 363 -12.02 -1.77 7.02
C LYS A 363 -12.16 -0.26 7.19
N SER A 364 -11.91 0.54 6.15
CA SER A 364 -11.99 2.01 6.21
C SER A 364 -13.41 2.52 6.47
N PHE A 365 -14.44 1.73 6.18
CA PHE A 365 -15.84 2.08 6.45
C PHE A 365 -16.24 1.92 7.93
N PHE A 366 -15.38 1.30 8.74
CA PHE A 366 -15.62 1.13 10.17
C PHE A 366 -14.81 2.17 10.94
N SER A 367 -15.50 3.13 11.50
CA SER A 367 -14.91 4.18 12.31
C SER A 367 -15.69 4.39 13.60
N SER A 368 -14.96 4.62 14.69
CA SER A 368 -15.57 5.01 15.95
C SER A 368 -16.12 6.44 15.86
N ALA A 369 -17.26 6.66 16.50
CA ALA A 369 -17.78 8.00 16.68
C ALA A 369 -16.87 8.79 17.65
N VAL A 370 -16.56 10.03 17.31
CA VAL A 370 -16.01 10.98 18.28
C VAL A 370 -17.19 11.52 19.09
N ALA A 371 -17.10 11.46 20.41
CA ALA A 371 -18.15 11.91 21.29
C ALA A 371 -18.59 13.34 20.94
N LYS A 372 -19.89 13.51 20.69
CA LYS A 372 -20.56 14.81 20.61
C LYS A 372 -21.21 15.12 21.93
N THR A 373 -21.29 16.38 22.28
CA THR A 373 -22.19 16.89 23.34
C THR A 373 -23.63 16.56 23.02
N ASP A 374 -24.46 16.39 24.05
CA ASP A 374 -25.86 15.90 24.08
C ASP A 374 -26.87 16.44 23.03
N ALA A 375 -26.45 17.31 22.12
CA ALA A 375 -27.34 18.01 21.17
C ALA A 375 -27.51 17.34 19.78
N SER A 376 -26.81 16.25 19.46
CA SER A 376 -26.96 15.58 18.16
C SER A 376 -26.71 14.07 18.26
N PRO A 377 -27.69 13.23 17.93
CA PRO A 377 -27.60 11.77 18.05
C PRO A 377 -26.64 11.12 17.04
N GLU A 378 -26.23 11.80 15.97
CA GLU A 378 -25.31 11.28 14.98
C GLU A 378 -23.88 11.73 15.28
N GLY A 379 -23.06 10.85 15.90
CA GLY A 379 -21.63 11.08 16.13
C GLY A 379 -20.91 11.37 14.80
N LEU A 380 -19.94 12.31 14.80
CA LEU A 380 -19.05 12.52 13.66
C LEU A 380 -17.98 11.42 13.64
N SER A 381 -17.63 10.93 12.45
CA SER A 381 -16.53 10.01 12.32
C SER A 381 -15.19 10.72 12.58
N VAL A 382 -14.17 9.96 13.01
CA VAL A 382 -12.80 10.46 13.18
C VAL A 382 -12.30 11.16 11.92
N ASP A 383 -12.66 10.63 10.75
CA ASP A 383 -12.22 11.17 9.47
C ASP A 383 -12.89 12.52 9.14
N SER A 384 -14.14 12.73 9.55
CA SER A 384 -14.80 14.03 9.42
C SER A 384 -14.09 15.10 10.26
N VAL A 385 -13.65 14.75 11.50
CA VAL A 385 -12.86 15.66 12.34
C VAL A 385 -11.49 15.95 11.73
N LYS A 386 -10.81 14.95 11.17
CA LYS A 386 -9.54 15.13 10.47
C LYS A 386 -9.67 16.05 9.26
N ARG A 387 -10.73 15.92 8.46
CA ARG A 387 -11.01 16.83 7.33
C ARG A 387 -11.29 18.26 7.77
N LEU A 388 -12.05 18.46 8.84
CA LEU A 388 -12.27 19.79 9.42
C LEU A 388 -10.95 20.40 9.91
N LEU A 389 -10.08 19.60 10.51
CA LEU A 389 -8.76 20.03 10.95
C LEU A 389 -7.91 20.47 9.75
N GLN A 390 -7.87 19.69 8.68
CA GLN A 390 -7.20 20.04 7.43
C GLN A 390 -7.74 21.35 6.84
N LYS A 391 -9.07 21.53 6.83
CA LYS A 391 -9.70 22.76 6.35
C LYS A 391 -9.29 23.96 7.18
N PHE A 392 -9.32 23.88 8.51
CA PHE A 392 -8.88 24.98 9.40
C PHE A 392 -7.42 25.36 9.21
N ILE A 393 -6.55 24.37 8.94
CA ILE A 393 -5.14 24.60 8.69
C ILE A 393 -4.91 25.19 7.29
N HIS A 394 -5.69 24.78 6.30
CA HIS A 394 -5.60 25.34 4.96
C HIS A 394 -6.04 26.82 4.92
N GLU A 395 -7.06 27.17 5.73
CA GLU A 395 -7.61 28.53 5.84
C GLU A 395 -6.87 29.41 6.86
N GLU A 396 -5.82 28.88 7.54
CA GLU A 396 -5.09 29.64 8.57
C GLU A 396 -4.17 30.71 7.96
N ASN A 397 -3.94 31.78 8.72
CA ASN A 397 -2.93 32.77 8.38
C ASN A 397 -1.53 32.17 8.62
N LYS A 398 -0.74 32.06 7.55
CA LYS A 398 0.59 31.45 7.56
C LYS A 398 1.60 32.18 8.44
N SER A 399 1.46 33.51 8.63
CA SER A 399 2.33 34.31 9.53
C SER A 399 1.99 34.06 11.01
N LYS A 400 0.71 33.70 11.34
CA LYS A 400 0.23 33.42 12.71
C LYS A 400 -0.59 32.13 12.74
N PRO A 401 0.02 30.96 12.57
CA PRO A 401 -0.67 29.72 12.48
C PRO A 401 -1.44 29.37 13.76
N LEU A 402 -2.52 28.60 13.61
CA LEU A 402 -3.39 28.19 14.70
C LEU A 402 -2.67 27.18 15.61
N SER A 403 -2.60 27.47 16.90
CA SER A 403 -2.13 26.48 17.89
C SER A 403 -3.17 25.37 18.09
N ASP A 404 -2.73 24.18 18.53
CA ASP A 404 -3.64 23.07 18.82
C ASP A 404 -4.76 23.46 19.80
N ALA A 405 -4.48 24.37 20.76
CA ALA A 405 -5.47 24.93 21.67
C ALA A 405 -6.53 25.82 20.97
N LYS A 406 -6.12 26.59 19.95
CA LYS A 406 -7.07 27.39 19.16
C LYS A 406 -7.93 26.51 18.25
N ILE A 407 -7.36 25.42 17.73
CA ILE A 407 -8.09 24.44 16.93
C ILE A 407 -9.15 23.75 17.79
N VAL A 408 -8.82 23.36 19.04
CA VAL A 408 -9.81 22.80 19.98
C VAL A 408 -10.98 23.78 20.18
N LYS A 409 -10.72 25.08 20.38
CA LYS A 409 -11.81 26.08 20.52
C LYS A 409 -12.69 26.17 19.27
N LYS A 410 -12.09 26.18 18.07
CA LYS A 410 -12.85 26.19 16.81
C LYS A 410 -13.67 24.91 16.58
N LEU A 411 -13.17 23.76 17.06
CA LEU A 411 -13.93 22.51 17.04
C LEU A 411 -15.10 22.54 18.04
N ALA A 412 -14.88 23.11 19.24
CA ALA A 412 -15.92 23.28 20.24
C ALA A 412 -17.06 24.22 19.76
N GLU A 413 -16.74 25.28 18.99
CA GLU A 413 -17.75 26.16 18.34
C GLU A 413 -18.65 25.37 17.36
N LYS A 414 -18.18 24.24 16.84
CA LYS A 414 -18.94 23.31 15.98
C LYS A 414 -19.53 22.12 16.76
N ASN A 415 -19.65 22.23 18.08
CA ASN A 415 -20.15 21.20 18.98
C ASN A 415 -19.35 19.87 18.91
N ILE A 416 -18.04 19.95 18.72
CA ILE A 416 -17.15 18.80 18.71
C ILE A 416 -16.18 18.93 19.88
N GLU A 417 -16.37 18.12 20.91
CA GLU A 417 -15.48 18.10 22.06
C GLU A 417 -14.30 17.16 21.83
N VAL A 418 -13.12 17.73 21.65
CA VAL A 418 -11.88 16.96 21.43
C VAL A 418 -10.78 17.52 22.33
N SER A 419 -10.02 16.64 22.99
CA SER A 419 -8.89 17.06 23.80
C SER A 419 -7.75 17.59 22.93
N ARG A 420 -6.92 18.50 23.51
CA ARG A 420 -5.70 19.00 22.83
C ARG A 420 -4.76 17.85 22.39
N ARG A 421 -4.65 16.80 23.21
CA ARG A 421 -3.84 15.60 22.87
C ARG A 421 -4.37 14.88 21.65
N THR A 422 -5.69 14.75 21.54
CA THR A 422 -6.35 14.12 20.40
C THR A 422 -6.16 14.92 19.12
N VAL A 423 -6.27 16.27 19.19
CA VAL A 423 -5.98 17.15 18.04
C VAL A 423 -4.52 17.02 17.61
N ALA A 424 -3.57 17.00 18.54
CA ALA A 424 -2.16 16.78 18.21
C ALA A 424 -1.94 15.42 17.52
N LYS A 425 -2.54 14.33 18.04
CA LYS A 425 -2.49 12.99 17.44
C LYS A 425 -3.08 12.97 16.02
N TYR A 426 -4.22 13.64 15.80
CA TYR A 426 -4.84 13.72 14.48
C TYR A 426 -3.98 14.52 13.51
N ARG A 427 -3.42 15.66 13.96
CA ARG A 427 -2.49 16.47 13.18
C ARG A 427 -1.26 15.66 12.74
N GLU A 428 -0.64 14.93 13.67
CA GLU A 428 0.50 14.06 13.40
C GLU A 428 0.14 12.94 12.43
N SER A 429 -1.03 12.31 12.60
CA SER A 429 -1.51 11.27 11.67
C SER A 429 -1.78 11.78 10.25
N LEU A 430 -1.94 13.09 10.08
CA LEU A 430 -2.08 13.78 8.79
C LEU A 430 -0.75 14.35 8.27
N ASN A 431 0.37 14.05 8.94
CA ASN A 431 1.71 14.61 8.65
C ASN A 431 1.74 16.13 8.63
N ILE A 432 0.92 16.79 9.47
CA ILE A 432 0.89 18.25 9.59
C ILE A 432 1.77 18.68 10.75
N ALA A 433 2.72 19.55 10.45
CA ALA A 433 3.68 20.07 11.43
C ALA A 433 3.02 20.92 12.53
N SER A 434 3.73 21.15 13.67
CA SER A 434 3.26 22.00 14.76
C SER A 434 3.08 23.47 14.33
N SER A 435 2.34 24.27 15.10
CA SER A 435 2.13 25.69 14.78
C SER A 435 3.44 26.50 14.70
N SER A 436 4.44 26.17 15.54
CA SER A 436 5.77 26.78 15.47
C SER A 436 6.49 26.48 14.16
N THR A 437 6.35 25.25 13.70
CA THR A 437 6.99 24.75 12.48
C THR A 437 6.26 25.21 11.21
N ARG A 438 4.95 25.52 11.30
CA ARG A 438 4.16 26.03 10.16
C ARG A 438 4.28 27.54 9.96
N LYS A 439 4.85 28.26 10.92
CA LYS A 439 5.00 29.72 10.82
C LYS A 439 5.87 30.08 9.61
N ARG A 440 5.37 31.00 8.78
CA ARG A 440 6.12 31.61 7.67
C ARG A 440 6.48 33.06 7.98
N TYR A 441 7.60 33.47 7.43
CA TYR A 441 8.13 34.83 7.52
C TYR A 441 7.98 35.48 6.14
N GLU A 442 6.74 35.87 5.83
CA GLU A 442 6.38 36.68 4.64
C GLU A 442 6.20 38.12 5.01
#